data_2ab1fa767282e4534d76af80e81d85bd
#
_entry.id   2ab1fa767282e4534d76af80e81d85bd
#
_cell.length_a   1.000
_cell.length_b   1.000
_cell.length_c   1.000
_cell.angle_alpha   90.00
_cell.angle_beta   90.00
_cell.angle_gamma   90.00
#
_symmetry.space_group_name_H-M   'P 1'
#
loop_
_entity.id
_entity.type
_entity.pdbx_description
1 polymer ?
#
loop_
_entity_poly.entity_id
_entity_poly.type
_entity_poly.pdbx_seq_one_letter_code
_entity_poly.pdbx_strand_id
1 'polypeptide(L)'
;RSTDAANALRITTTRLRKILSQSVLPLGEYVVVEKNTYYLKMGRVGGELELQMDAALMEDYYNRAMETEDEAARQLLLEQACGLYGGEFLPVLSGEVWAESLRSHYQDIYFKGVREACRLMKLHRDHQKIVRLCDAATAAYPLAEWAEQKIGALLALKRYGDALKTYGYVTQNLLDETGSIPSDHVLAYFKQIGSQIEHVNGGLKEIRGNLEERDWSAGAYYCTYPGFVDCFRMVIRSVERGKRRGFLIVCTVRDGKDCPVEDGRKLQEYEDALCEVVHSTLRRGDVYTKYGPDQILILANELREDKCRLVE
;
A
#
# COMPACT_ATOMS: atom_id res chain seq x y z
N ARG A 1 30.48 1.55 -24.37
CA ARG A 1 31.57 1.66 -23.35
C ARG A 1 32.75 2.30 -24.04
N SER A 2 33.30 3.42 -23.51
CA SER A 2 34.47 4.11 -24.06
C SER A 2 35.70 3.21 -23.89
N THR A 3 36.56 3.13 -24.91
CA THR A 3 37.83 2.40 -24.86
C THR A 3 38.86 3.06 -23.90
N ASP A 4 38.62 4.34 -23.52
CA ASP A 4 39.40 5.09 -22.53
C ASP A 4 38.45 5.68 -21.48
N ALA A 5 38.12 4.91 -20.47
CA ALA A 5 37.21 5.31 -19.39
C ALA A 5 37.74 6.47 -18.57
N ALA A 6 39.04 6.55 -18.34
CA ALA A 6 39.67 7.65 -17.58
C ALA A 6 39.56 9.00 -18.30
N ASN A 7 39.80 9.02 -19.59
CA ASN A 7 39.66 10.23 -20.40
C ASN A 7 38.19 10.66 -20.53
N ALA A 8 37.26 9.71 -20.71
CA ALA A 8 35.83 9.98 -20.71
C ALA A 8 35.36 10.62 -19.38
N LEU A 9 35.82 10.09 -18.24
CA LEU A 9 35.50 10.63 -16.92
C LEU A 9 36.04 12.06 -16.75
N ARG A 10 37.30 12.31 -17.19
CA ARG A 10 37.90 13.65 -17.14
C ARG A 10 37.12 14.67 -17.96
N ILE A 11 36.72 14.30 -19.19
CA ILE A 11 35.91 15.16 -20.06
C ILE A 11 34.54 15.45 -19.42
N THR A 12 33.88 14.43 -18.89
CA THR A 12 32.60 14.56 -18.23
C THR A 12 32.67 15.46 -17.01
N THR A 13 33.72 15.29 -16.16
CA THR A 13 33.95 16.14 -14.99
C THR A 13 34.20 17.60 -15.39
N THR A 14 34.96 17.83 -16.46
CA THR A 14 35.21 19.18 -16.97
C THR A 14 33.92 19.85 -17.45
N ARG A 15 33.05 19.10 -18.16
CA ARG A 15 31.74 19.59 -18.59
C ARG A 15 30.82 19.90 -17.39
N LEU A 16 30.80 19.00 -16.39
CA LEU A 16 30.02 19.18 -15.16
C LEU A 16 30.46 20.44 -14.40
N ARG A 17 31.75 20.63 -14.21
CA ARG A 17 32.32 21.86 -13.58
C ARG A 17 31.89 23.11 -14.34
N LYS A 18 31.89 23.08 -15.68
CA LYS A 18 31.44 24.20 -16.49
C LYS A 18 29.94 24.47 -16.32
N ILE A 19 29.11 23.44 -16.29
CA ILE A 19 27.66 23.58 -16.05
C ILE A 19 27.41 24.19 -14.66
N LEU A 20 28.08 23.67 -13.63
CA LEU A 20 27.95 24.18 -12.25
C LEU A 20 28.41 25.64 -12.13
N SER A 21 29.49 26.04 -12.80
CA SER A 21 29.97 27.43 -12.80
C SER A 21 29.05 28.40 -13.54
N GLN A 22 28.20 27.92 -14.42
CA GLN A 22 27.22 28.71 -15.19
C GLN A 22 25.80 28.64 -14.57
N SER A 23 25.63 27.87 -13.50
CA SER A 23 24.35 27.74 -12.79
C SER A 23 24.15 28.89 -11.79
N VAL A 24 22.98 28.92 -11.14
CA VAL A 24 22.65 29.85 -10.05
C VAL A 24 23.37 29.55 -8.74
N LEU A 25 24.16 28.46 -8.70
CA LEU A 25 24.91 28.08 -7.51
C LEU A 25 26.08 29.02 -7.27
N PRO A 26 26.46 29.29 -6.00
CA PRO A 26 27.64 30.06 -5.66
C PRO A 26 28.91 29.55 -6.33
N LEU A 27 29.82 30.41 -6.67
CA LEU A 27 31.11 29.99 -7.23
C LEU A 27 31.87 29.13 -6.19
N GLY A 28 32.24 27.91 -6.59
CA GLY A 28 32.93 26.98 -5.69
C GLY A 28 33.39 25.73 -6.40
N GLU A 29 34.24 24.97 -5.73
CA GLU A 29 34.70 23.67 -6.21
C GLU A 29 33.77 22.57 -5.70
N TYR A 30 32.82 22.18 -6.53
CA TYR A 30 31.81 21.15 -6.21
C TYR A 30 32.31 19.73 -6.45
N VAL A 31 33.17 19.55 -7.47
CA VAL A 31 33.73 18.24 -7.83
C VAL A 31 35.23 18.28 -7.58
N VAL A 32 35.67 17.47 -6.66
CA VAL A 32 37.07 17.34 -6.22
C VAL A 32 37.68 16.07 -6.78
N VAL A 33 38.97 16.13 -7.09
CA VAL A 33 39.75 14.97 -7.53
C VAL A 33 40.94 14.81 -6.60
N GLU A 34 40.97 13.73 -5.81
CA GLU A 34 42.08 13.39 -4.95
C GLU A 34 42.49 11.96 -5.21
N LYS A 35 43.81 11.74 -5.36
CA LYS A 35 44.41 10.40 -5.58
C LYS A 35 43.66 9.59 -6.66
N ASN A 36 43.31 10.25 -7.77
CA ASN A 36 42.57 9.66 -8.89
C ASN A 36 41.10 9.25 -8.61
N THR A 37 40.55 9.70 -7.48
CA THR A 37 39.15 9.50 -7.10
C THR A 37 38.37 10.81 -7.28
N TYR A 38 37.19 10.72 -7.88
CA TYR A 38 36.29 11.84 -8.09
C TYR A 38 35.16 11.77 -7.09
N TYR A 39 34.90 12.88 -6.39
CA TYR A 39 33.78 12.95 -5.46
C TYR A 39 33.17 14.35 -5.42
N LEU A 40 31.92 14.44 -5.01
CA LEU A 40 31.27 15.70 -4.71
C LEU A 40 31.76 16.20 -3.34
N LYS A 41 32.15 17.48 -3.27
CA LYS A 41 32.55 18.10 -2.02
C LYS A 41 31.32 18.36 -1.17
N MET A 42 31.16 17.60 -0.11
CA MET A 42 30.12 17.84 0.90
C MET A 42 30.53 18.94 1.89
N GLY A 43 29.56 19.53 2.57
CA GLY A 43 29.78 20.64 3.49
C GLY A 43 29.81 21.99 2.80
N ARG A 44 30.53 22.95 3.37
CA ARG A 44 30.52 24.35 2.88
C ARG A 44 31.27 24.49 1.57
N VAL A 45 30.57 25.04 0.56
CA VAL A 45 31.09 25.38 -0.75
C VAL A 45 30.80 26.86 -1.03
N GLY A 46 31.81 27.63 -1.43
CA GLY A 46 31.65 29.03 -1.73
C GLY A 46 31.30 29.94 -0.53
N GLY A 47 31.46 29.43 0.69
CA GLY A 47 31.31 30.22 1.94
C GLY A 47 29.90 30.19 2.54
N GLU A 48 28.82 30.22 1.73
CA GLU A 48 27.45 30.31 2.23
C GLU A 48 26.62 29.05 1.98
N LEU A 49 26.94 28.25 0.95
CA LEU A 49 26.21 27.06 0.59
C LEU A 49 26.77 25.85 1.31
N GLU A 50 25.92 25.12 1.99
CA GLU A 50 26.22 23.81 2.55
C GLU A 50 25.59 22.70 1.71
N LEU A 51 26.42 21.84 1.12
CA LEU A 51 25.98 20.67 0.36
C LEU A 51 25.84 19.47 1.31
N GLN A 52 24.65 18.93 1.34
CA GLN A 52 24.32 17.73 2.09
C GLN A 52 23.65 16.72 1.14
N MET A 53 23.90 15.46 1.35
CA MET A 53 23.19 14.38 0.66
C MET A 53 22.07 13.88 1.57
N ASP A 54 20.85 13.96 1.12
CA ASP A 54 19.65 13.56 1.85
C ASP A 54 19.70 12.13 2.36
N ALA A 55 20.13 11.19 1.53
CA ALA A 55 20.27 9.79 1.91
C ALA A 55 21.31 9.58 3.04
N ALA A 56 22.48 10.25 2.98
CA ALA A 56 23.47 10.15 4.03
C ALA A 56 23.01 10.84 5.33
N LEU A 57 22.32 11.96 5.22
CA LEU A 57 21.76 12.66 6.37
C LEU A 57 20.63 11.85 7.03
N MET A 58 19.78 11.18 6.22
CA MET A 58 18.79 10.25 6.71
C MET A 58 19.42 9.12 7.53
N GLU A 59 20.49 8.52 7.02
CA GLU A 59 21.23 7.45 7.70
C GLU A 59 21.88 7.96 9.01
N ASP A 60 22.46 9.16 9.01
CA ASP A 60 23.01 9.77 10.23
C ASP A 60 21.93 9.98 11.29
N TYR A 61 20.80 10.57 10.93
CA TYR A 61 19.69 10.74 11.88
C TYR A 61 19.16 9.40 12.40
N TYR A 62 19.02 8.39 11.54
CA TYR A 62 18.61 7.06 11.95
C TYR A 62 19.59 6.43 12.92
N ASN A 63 20.90 6.46 12.64
CA ASN A 63 21.91 5.88 13.50
C ASN A 63 21.95 6.57 14.87
N ARG A 64 21.91 7.89 14.90
CA ARG A 64 21.84 8.68 16.13
C ARG A 64 20.56 8.39 16.92
N ALA A 65 19.46 8.18 16.24
CA ALA A 65 18.21 7.75 16.89
C ALA A 65 18.38 6.39 17.57
N MET A 66 19.07 5.45 16.94
CA MET A 66 19.31 4.12 17.52
C MET A 66 20.25 4.14 18.72
N GLU A 67 21.16 5.11 18.78
CA GLU A 67 22.09 5.32 19.91
C GLU A 67 21.46 6.13 21.06
N THR A 68 20.37 6.84 20.83
CA THR A 68 19.73 7.71 21.81
C THR A 68 18.83 6.91 22.76
N GLU A 69 19.02 7.05 24.07
CA GLU A 69 18.17 6.39 25.10
C GLU A 69 16.86 7.15 25.33
N ASP A 70 16.85 8.47 25.20
CA ASP A 70 15.65 9.30 25.35
C ASP A 70 14.66 9.04 24.20
N GLU A 71 13.48 8.51 24.54
CA GLU A 71 12.45 8.16 23.57
C GLU A 71 11.90 9.37 22.81
N ALA A 72 11.82 10.55 23.46
CA ALA A 72 11.34 11.76 22.78
C ALA A 72 12.36 12.30 21.77
N ALA A 73 13.65 12.31 22.14
CA ALA A 73 14.74 12.68 21.23
C ALA A 73 14.87 11.67 20.08
N ARG A 74 14.75 10.37 20.40
CA ARG A 74 14.73 9.29 19.39
C ARG A 74 13.59 9.48 18.40
N GLN A 75 12.38 9.75 18.86
CA GLN A 75 11.24 10.01 17.99
C GLN A 75 11.52 11.19 17.04
N LEU A 76 12.05 12.30 17.55
CA LEU A 76 12.35 13.48 16.75
C LEU A 76 13.40 13.18 15.65
N LEU A 77 14.46 12.46 15.98
CA LEU A 77 15.49 12.05 15.02
C LEU A 77 14.90 11.13 13.94
N LEU A 78 14.02 10.21 14.29
CA LEU A 78 13.35 9.33 13.33
C LEU A 78 12.36 10.10 12.43
N GLU A 79 11.63 11.09 12.99
CA GLU A 79 10.79 11.97 12.19
C GLU A 79 11.62 12.75 11.16
N GLN A 80 12.80 13.25 11.55
CA GLN A 80 13.73 13.93 10.65
C GLN A 80 14.27 12.98 9.58
N ALA A 81 14.71 11.77 9.97
CA ALA A 81 15.21 10.77 9.05
C ALA A 81 14.15 10.39 8.01
N CYS A 82 12.95 10.03 8.45
CA CYS A 82 11.85 9.65 7.54
C CYS A 82 11.42 10.81 6.63
N GLY A 83 11.49 12.05 7.12
CA GLY A 83 11.15 13.25 6.35
C GLY A 83 12.11 13.56 5.20
N LEU A 84 13.33 13.04 5.24
CA LEU A 84 14.33 13.18 4.17
C LEU A 84 14.15 12.16 3.04
N TYR A 85 13.38 11.09 3.26
CA TYR A 85 13.20 10.05 2.27
C TYR A 85 12.25 10.50 1.16
N GLY A 86 12.82 10.80 -0.01
CA GLY A 86 12.06 11.27 -1.18
C GLY A 86 11.63 10.15 -2.16
N GLY A 87 11.90 8.89 -1.84
CA GLY A 87 11.64 7.74 -2.71
C GLY A 87 12.90 6.90 -2.99
N GLU A 88 12.86 6.10 -4.03
CA GLU A 88 13.97 5.21 -4.38
C GLU A 88 15.28 5.97 -4.68
N PHE A 89 16.37 5.45 -4.14
CA PHE A 89 17.70 6.02 -4.38
C PHE A 89 18.13 5.82 -5.82
N LEU A 90 18.41 6.91 -6.53
CA LEU A 90 18.88 6.95 -7.93
C LEU A 90 18.06 6.04 -8.88
N PRO A 91 16.75 6.25 -9.06
CA PRO A 91 15.90 5.36 -9.87
C PRO A 91 16.32 5.29 -11.34
N VAL A 92 17.02 6.34 -11.84
CA VAL A 92 17.54 6.41 -13.22
C VAL A 92 18.67 5.39 -13.46
N LEU A 93 19.31 4.91 -12.40
CA LEU A 93 20.39 3.92 -12.46
C LEU A 93 19.90 2.49 -12.12
N SER A 94 18.66 2.17 -12.50
CA SER A 94 18.14 0.81 -12.38
C SER A 94 18.96 -0.15 -13.24
N GLY A 95 19.39 -1.29 -12.63
CA GLY A 95 20.26 -2.28 -13.28
C GLY A 95 21.75 -2.13 -12.98
N GLU A 96 22.20 -1.06 -12.33
CA GLU A 96 23.57 -0.94 -11.82
C GLU A 96 23.65 -1.58 -10.41
N VAL A 97 24.42 -2.66 -10.27
CA VAL A 97 24.50 -3.48 -9.04
C VAL A 97 24.82 -2.66 -7.79
N TRP A 98 25.72 -1.67 -7.91
CA TRP A 98 26.06 -0.81 -6.78
C TRP A 98 24.89 0.12 -6.36
N ALA A 99 24.13 0.61 -7.33
CA ALA A 99 22.95 1.46 -7.05
C ALA A 99 21.82 0.65 -6.42
N GLU A 100 21.59 -0.59 -6.89
CA GLU A 100 20.62 -1.52 -6.31
C GLU A 100 20.95 -1.85 -4.84
N SER A 101 22.22 -2.09 -4.54
CA SER A 101 22.66 -2.35 -3.16
C SER A 101 22.37 -1.17 -2.23
N LEU A 102 22.68 0.06 -2.67
CA LEU A 102 22.41 1.27 -1.89
C LEU A 102 20.89 1.55 -1.79
N ARG A 103 20.14 1.29 -2.85
CA ARG A 103 18.67 1.41 -2.85
C ARG A 103 18.05 0.53 -1.77
N SER A 104 18.42 -0.75 -1.76
CA SER A 104 17.95 -1.70 -0.75
C SER A 104 18.36 -1.30 0.67
N HIS A 105 19.58 -0.79 0.84
CA HIS A 105 20.07 -0.31 2.13
C HIS A 105 19.24 0.88 2.65
N TYR A 106 19.05 1.92 1.85
CA TYR A 106 18.27 3.09 2.28
C TYR A 106 16.77 2.79 2.45
N GLN A 107 16.23 1.89 1.64
CA GLN A 107 14.87 1.41 1.81
C GLN A 107 14.69 0.68 3.14
N ASP A 108 15.62 -0.18 3.52
CA ASP A 108 15.60 -0.92 4.79
C ASP A 108 15.68 0.03 6.00
N ILE A 109 16.58 1.04 5.94
CA ILE A 109 16.66 2.10 6.96
C ILE A 109 15.32 2.83 7.07
N TYR A 110 14.73 3.22 5.95
CA TYR A 110 13.44 3.91 5.93
C TYR A 110 12.34 3.08 6.58
N PHE A 111 12.21 1.81 6.19
CA PHE A 111 11.17 0.94 6.75
C PHE A 111 11.34 0.71 8.25
N LYS A 112 12.57 0.48 8.71
CA LYS A 112 12.88 0.37 10.14
C LYS A 112 12.58 1.67 10.87
N GLY A 113 12.96 2.81 10.29
CA GLY A 113 12.68 4.14 10.83
C GLY A 113 11.19 4.42 11.00
N VAL A 114 10.38 4.13 9.97
CA VAL A 114 8.91 4.31 10.02
C VAL A 114 8.28 3.42 11.10
N ARG A 115 8.69 2.14 11.19
CA ARG A 115 8.16 1.21 12.22
C ARG A 115 8.44 1.71 13.62
N GLU A 116 9.69 2.07 13.89
CA GLU A 116 10.09 2.53 15.22
C GLU A 116 9.46 3.90 15.57
N ALA A 117 9.40 4.82 14.61
CA ALA A 117 8.72 6.10 14.79
C ALA A 117 7.24 5.89 15.13
N CYS A 118 6.53 5.03 14.41
CA CYS A 118 5.14 4.69 14.71
C CYS A 118 4.99 4.07 16.09
N ARG A 119 5.92 3.20 16.52
CA ARG A 119 5.93 2.61 17.87
C ARG A 119 6.03 3.68 18.96
N LEU A 120 6.98 4.61 18.84
CA LEU A 120 7.19 5.69 19.78
C LEU A 120 6.01 6.67 19.80
N MET A 121 5.52 7.07 18.63
CA MET A 121 4.33 7.93 18.51
C MET A 121 3.09 7.30 19.15
N LYS A 122 2.93 5.97 19.09
CA LYS A 122 1.84 5.27 19.82
C LYS A 122 1.99 5.40 21.32
N LEU A 123 3.21 5.23 21.87
CA LEU A 123 3.49 5.40 23.30
C LEU A 123 3.16 6.81 23.77
N HIS A 124 3.53 7.81 22.98
CA HIS A 124 3.29 9.23 23.27
C HIS A 124 1.87 9.69 22.89
N ARG A 125 1.03 8.81 22.33
CA ARG A 125 -0.34 9.11 21.84
C ARG A 125 -0.38 10.15 20.72
N ASP A 126 0.69 10.27 19.93
CA ASP A 126 0.81 11.22 18.82
C ASP A 126 0.15 10.66 17.53
N HIS A 127 -1.10 10.22 17.63
CA HIS A 127 -1.83 9.56 16.57
C HIS A 127 -1.91 10.38 15.26
N GLN A 128 -1.95 11.71 15.37
CA GLN A 128 -1.97 12.56 14.18
C GLN A 128 -0.65 12.51 13.40
N LYS A 129 0.48 12.36 14.09
CA LYS A 129 1.80 12.18 13.46
C LYS A 129 1.89 10.82 12.76
N ILE A 130 1.35 9.76 13.37
CA ILE A 130 1.28 8.42 12.75
C ILE A 130 0.53 8.50 11.42
N VAL A 131 -0.63 9.17 11.38
CA VAL A 131 -1.40 9.32 10.13
C VAL A 131 -0.55 9.97 9.04
N ARG A 132 0.13 11.10 9.35
CA ARG A 132 0.97 11.81 8.37
C ARG A 132 2.16 10.96 7.90
N LEU A 133 2.83 10.28 8.81
CA LEU A 133 3.97 9.43 8.50
C LEU A 133 3.55 8.25 7.61
N CYS A 134 2.42 7.61 7.94
CA CYS A 134 1.88 6.52 7.14
C CYS A 134 1.38 6.98 5.76
N ASP A 135 0.85 8.20 5.64
CA ASP A 135 0.48 8.78 4.34
C ASP A 135 1.72 8.96 3.44
N ALA A 136 2.81 9.50 3.99
CA ALA A 136 4.07 9.64 3.27
C ALA A 136 4.68 8.27 2.91
N ALA A 137 4.65 7.33 3.85
CA ALA A 137 5.17 5.97 3.62
C ALA A 137 4.36 5.21 2.56
N THR A 138 3.03 5.37 2.55
CA THR A 138 2.16 4.76 1.53
C THR A 138 2.38 5.37 0.15
N ALA A 139 2.67 6.67 0.07
CA ALA A 139 2.99 7.33 -1.20
C ALA A 139 4.31 6.84 -1.80
N ALA A 140 5.31 6.49 -0.96
CA ALA A 140 6.57 5.93 -1.40
C ALA A 140 6.45 4.42 -1.71
N TYR A 141 5.77 3.68 -0.84
CA TYR A 141 5.56 2.23 -0.93
C TYR A 141 4.17 1.87 -0.39
N PRO A 142 3.23 1.44 -1.23
CA PRO A 142 1.86 1.11 -0.84
C PRO A 142 1.78 -0.25 -0.14
N LEU A 143 2.39 -0.39 1.04
CA LEU A 143 2.37 -1.60 1.83
C LEU A 143 1.18 -1.63 2.80
N ALA A 144 0.58 -2.82 2.96
CA ALA A 144 -0.51 -3.07 3.92
C ALA A 144 -0.17 -2.65 5.35
N GLU A 145 1.09 -2.80 5.73
CA GLU A 145 1.60 -2.46 7.06
C GLU A 145 1.36 -0.98 7.43
N TRP A 146 1.61 -0.06 6.49
CA TRP A 146 1.40 1.38 6.75
C TRP A 146 -0.07 1.73 6.91
N ALA A 147 -0.91 1.09 6.13
CA ALA A 147 -2.35 1.27 6.24
C ALA A 147 -2.91 0.72 7.56
N GLU A 148 -2.42 -0.40 8.04
CA GLU A 148 -2.78 -0.97 9.35
C GLU A 148 -2.42 0.00 10.50
N GLN A 149 -1.21 0.56 10.49
CA GLN A 149 -0.79 1.57 11.45
C GLN A 149 -1.68 2.82 11.39
N LYS A 150 -2.00 3.28 10.18
CA LYS A 150 -2.86 4.45 9.93
C LYS A 150 -4.28 4.21 10.42
N ILE A 151 -4.88 3.06 10.14
CA ILE A 151 -6.24 2.72 10.59
C ILE A 151 -6.28 2.75 12.12
N GLY A 152 -5.33 2.11 12.80
CA GLY A 152 -5.25 2.13 14.27
C GLY A 152 -5.17 3.54 14.84
N ALA A 153 -4.38 4.44 14.23
CA ALA A 153 -4.26 5.83 14.64
C ALA A 153 -5.55 6.63 14.38
N LEU A 154 -6.22 6.42 13.24
CA LEU A 154 -7.49 7.07 12.91
C LEU A 154 -8.61 6.65 13.86
N LEU A 155 -8.64 5.38 14.28
CA LEU A 155 -9.58 4.90 15.30
C LEU A 155 -9.36 5.59 16.65
N ALA A 156 -8.10 5.72 17.09
CA ALA A 156 -7.76 6.43 18.31
C ALA A 156 -8.16 7.92 18.26
N LEU A 157 -8.12 8.54 17.08
CA LEU A 157 -8.59 9.90 16.82
C LEU A 157 -10.11 10.00 16.62
N LYS A 158 -10.85 8.89 16.67
CA LYS A 158 -12.30 8.80 16.39
C LYS A 158 -12.66 9.24 14.95
N ARG A 159 -11.71 9.18 14.01
CA ARG A 159 -11.92 9.51 12.59
C ARG A 159 -12.38 8.28 11.81
N TYR A 160 -13.54 7.75 12.17
CA TYR A 160 -14.06 6.48 11.65
C TYR A 160 -14.27 6.48 10.12
N GLY A 161 -14.74 7.60 9.56
CA GLY A 161 -14.94 7.72 8.11
C GLY A 161 -13.64 7.61 7.31
N ASP A 162 -12.54 8.18 7.81
CA ASP A 162 -11.23 8.10 7.17
C ASP A 162 -10.61 6.71 7.36
N ALA A 163 -10.82 6.10 8.53
CA ALA A 163 -10.41 4.73 8.80
C ALA A 163 -11.11 3.75 7.82
N LEU A 164 -12.41 3.92 7.58
CA LEU A 164 -13.17 3.10 6.65
C LEU A 164 -12.70 3.28 5.20
N LYS A 165 -12.41 4.52 4.76
CA LYS A 165 -11.84 4.78 3.43
C LYS A 165 -10.46 4.11 3.26
N THR A 166 -9.60 4.22 4.27
CA THR A 166 -8.27 3.58 4.25
C THR A 166 -8.40 2.07 4.20
N TYR A 167 -9.34 1.49 4.97
CA TYR A 167 -9.65 0.07 4.93
C TYR A 167 -10.12 -0.38 3.55
N GLY A 168 -11.07 0.34 2.94
CA GLY A 168 -11.58 0.03 1.59
C GLY A 168 -10.48 0.06 0.54
N TYR A 169 -9.63 1.09 0.56
CA TYR A 169 -8.48 1.20 -0.35
C TYR A 169 -7.51 0.02 -0.21
N VAL A 170 -7.19 -0.38 1.02
CA VAL A 170 -6.25 -1.48 1.29
C VAL A 170 -6.84 -2.81 0.86
N THR A 171 -8.10 -3.08 1.19
CA THR A 171 -8.73 -4.36 0.82
C THR A 171 -8.87 -4.51 -0.69
N GLN A 172 -9.14 -3.42 -1.41
CA GLN A 172 -9.24 -3.43 -2.85
C GLN A 172 -7.86 -3.60 -3.51
N ASN A 173 -6.87 -2.80 -3.12
CA ASN A 173 -5.53 -2.84 -3.74
C ASN A 173 -4.74 -4.10 -3.36
N LEU A 174 -4.87 -4.61 -2.12
CA LEU A 174 -4.20 -5.85 -1.73
C LEU A 174 -4.72 -7.06 -2.50
N LEU A 175 -6.03 -7.12 -2.77
CA LEU A 175 -6.61 -8.16 -3.59
C LEU A 175 -6.13 -8.05 -5.04
N ASP A 176 -6.12 -6.84 -5.60
CA ASP A 176 -5.76 -6.60 -7.00
C ASP A 176 -4.25 -6.78 -7.26
N GLU A 177 -3.36 -6.40 -6.32
CA GLU A 177 -1.91 -6.43 -6.53
C GLU A 177 -1.22 -7.69 -5.99
N THR A 178 -1.70 -8.26 -4.88
CA THR A 178 -1.00 -9.35 -4.19
C THR A 178 -1.83 -10.62 -4.04
N GLY A 179 -3.13 -10.57 -4.33
CA GLY A 179 -4.06 -11.66 -4.07
C GLY A 179 -4.18 -12.06 -2.60
N SER A 180 -3.69 -11.24 -1.71
CA SER A 180 -3.63 -11.54 -0.28
C SER A 180 -4.90 -11.13 0.43
N ILE A 181 -5.44 -12.03 1.24
CA ILE A 181 -6.57 -11.74 2.13
C ILE A 181 -6.12 -10.76 3.21
N PRO A 182 -6.92 -9.74 3.56
CA PRO A 182 -6.62 -8.83 4.67
C PRO A 182 -6.30 -9.60 5.95
N SER A 183 -5.30 -9.15 6.70
CA SER A 183 -4.92 -9.79 7.97
C SER A 183 -6.08 -9.80 8.97
N ASP A 184 -6.06 -10.73 9.93
CA ASP A 184 -7.06 -10.78 11.00
C ASP A 184 -7.14 -9.47 11.79
N HIS A 185 -6.04 -8.72 11.89
CA HIS A 185 -5.99 -7.40 12.52
C HIS A 185 -6.81 -6.37 11.72
N VAL A 186 -6.68 -6.36 10.40
CA VAL A 186 -7.45 -5.47 9.51
C VAL A 186 -8.94 -5.80 9.61
N LEU A 187 -9.30 -7.09 9.67
CA LEU A 187 -10.68 -7.54 9.89
C LEU A 187 -11.23 -7.12 11.27
N ALA A 188 -10.39 -7.17 12.31
CA ALA A 188 -10.76 -6.73 13.66
C ALA A 188 -11.03 -5.22 13.69
N TYR A 189 -10.22 -4.42 12.99
CA TYR A 189 -10.46 -2.98 12.87
C TYR A 189 -11.78 -2.66 12.17
N PHE A 190 -12.12 -3.38 11.11
CA PHE A 190 -13.42 -3.20 10.44
C PHE A 190 -14.60 -3.43 11.39
N LYS A 191 -14.56 -4.49 12.20
CA LYS A 191 -15.58 -4.77 13.23
C LYS A 191 -15.64 -3.67 14.28
N GLN A 192 -14.48 -3.16 14.70
CA GLN A 192 -14.39 -2.06 15.66
C GLN A 192 -14.98 -0.77 15.08
N ILE A 193 -14.68 -0.43 13.81
CA ILE A 193 -15.25 0.72 13.12
C ILE A 193 -16.77 0.60 13.11
N GLY A 194 -17.32 -0.54 12.70
CA GLY A 194 -18.76 -0.77 12.63
C GLY A 194 -19.46 -0.61 13.97
N SER A 195 -18.81 -1.01 15.07
CA SER A 195 -19.37 -0.87 16.43
C SER A 195 -19.31 0.56 17.01
N GLN A 196 -18.48 1.44 16.44
CA GLN A 196 -18.27 2.81 16.91
C GLN A 196 -18.96 3.88 16.06
N ILE A 197 -19.51 3.51 14.90
CA ILE A 197 -20.27 4.43 14.07
C ILE A 197 -21.62 4.69 14.79
N GLU A 198 -21.75 5.87 15.39
CA GLU A 198 -23.03 6.37 15.87
C GLU A 198 -23.85 6.83 14.66
N HIS A 199 -24.88 6.09 14.33
CA HIS A 199 -25.88 6.56 13.38
C HIS A 199 -26.73 7.65 14.02
N VAL A 200 -26.89 8.77 13.33
CA VAL A 200 -27.84 9.82 13.75
C VAL A 200 -29.23 9.18 13.90
N ASN A 201 -29.94 9.51 14.97
CA ASN A 201 -31.29 9.03 15.25
C ASN A 201 -32.25 9.46 14.11
N GLY A 202 -32.27 8.73 13.01
CA GLY A 202 -33.19 8.90 11.92
C GLY A 202 -34.48 8.09 12.11
N GLY A 203 -35.60 8.58 11.59
CA GLY A 203 -36.82 7.79 11.54
C GLY A 203 -36.65 6.51 10.69
N LEU A 204 -37.51 5.51 10.89
CA LEU A 204 -37.41 4.20 10.20
C LEU A 204 -37.33 4.34 8.68
N LYS A 205 -37.97 5.37 8.10
CA LYS A 205 -37.94 5.67 6.65
C LYS A 205 -36.53 6.09 6.19
N GLU A 206 -35.86 6.91 7.00
CA GLU A 206 -34.49 7.40 6.70
C GLU A 206 -33.46 6.28 6.85
N ILE A 207 -33.59 5.49 7.90
CA ILE A 207 -32.76 4.29 8.11
C ILE A 207 -32.93 3.33 6.94
N ARG A 208 -34.17 3.06 6.54
CA ARG A 208 -34.48 2.19 5.40
C ARG A 208 -33.89 2.74 4.09
N GLY A 209 -34.04 4.04 3.81
CA GLY A 209 -33.48 4.68 2.62
C GLY A 209 -31.94 4.64 2.56
N ASN A 210 -31.27 4.62 3.73
CA ASN A 210 -29.83 4.46 3.80
C ASN A 210 -29.36 3.01 3.61
N LEU A 211 -30.24 2.03 3.83
CA LEU A 211 -29.97 0.60 3.64
C LEU A 211 -30.39 0.10 2.25
N GLU A 212 -31.24 0.85 1.53
CA GLU A 212 -31.65 0.49 0.18
C GLU A 212 -30.51 0.72 -0.81
N GLU A 213 -30.30 -0.24 -1.71
CA GLU A 213 -29.36 -0.09 -2.82
C GLU A 213 -29.80 1.10 -3.70
N ARG A 214 -28.88 2.03 -3.95
CA ARG A 214 -29.14 3.21 -4.79
C ARG A 214 -29.21 2.84 -6.28
N ASP A 215 -28.45 1.84 -6.69
CA ASP A 215 -28.45 1.31 -8.04
C ASP A 215 -29.17 -0.03 -8.08
N TRP A 216 -30.35 -0.05 -8.70
CA TRP A 216 -31.12 -1.26 -8.96
C TRP A 216 -30.52 -2.06 -10.12
N SER A 217 -29.25 -2.45 -10.03
CA SER A 217 -28.65 -3.36 -11.01
C SER A 217 -29.27 -4.75 -10.86
N ALA A 218 -29.70 -5.32 -11.99
CA ALA A 218 -30.06 -6.73 -12.04
C ALA A 218 -28.76 -7.53 -11.98
N GLY A 219 -28.64 -8.49 -11.07
CA GLY A 219 -27.46 -9.33 -10.98
C GLY A 219 -27.02 -9.63 -9.54
N ALA A 220 -25.97 -10.42 -9.40
CA ALA A 220 -25.41 -10.82 -8.11
C ALA A 220 -24.77 -9.63 -7.38
N TYR A 221 -24.87 -9.65 -6.06
CA TYR A 221 -24.29 -8.61 -5.21
C TYR A 221 -22.78 -8.82 -5.03
N TYR A 222 -21.99 -7.83 -5.49
CA TYR A 222 -20.55 -7.81 -5.18
C TYR A 222 -20.33 -7.24 -3.78
N CYS A 223 -19.51 -7.92 -2.98
CA CYS A 223 -19.05 -7.38 -1.70
C CYS A 223 -17.57 -7.71 -1.47
N THR A 224 -16.95 -6.95 -0.58
CA THR A 224 -15.59 -7.26 -0.12
C THR A 224 -15.56 -8.60 0.62
N TYR A 225 -14.42 -9.29 0.65
CA TYR A 225 -14.29 -10.57 1.32
C TYR A 225 -14.81 -10.61 2.77
N PRO A 226 -14.57 -9.59 3.63
CA PRO A 226 -15.19 -9.55 4.96
C PRO A 226 -16.72 -9.53 4.94
N GLY A 227 -17.29 -8.74 4.02
CA GLY A 227 -18.74 -8.71 3.80
C GLY A 227 -19.27 -10.06 3.33
N PHE A 228 -18.53 -10.73 2.44
CA PHE A 228 -18.85 -12.08 1.97
C PHE A 228 -18.85 -13.10 3.12
N VAL A 229 -17.88 -13.04 4.03
CA VAL A 229 -17.83 -13.91 5.22
C VAL A 229 -19.07 -13.73 6.09
N ASP A 230 -19.54 -12.49 6.28
CA ASP A 230 -20.75 -12.21 7.08
C ASP A 230 -22.02 -12.68 6.35
N CYS A 231 -22.11 -12.47 5.03
CA CYS A 231 -23.19 -13.01 4.19
C CYS A 231 -23.21 -14.56 4.25
N PHE A 232 -22.05 -15.21 4.12
CA PHE A 232 -21.92 -16.65 4.20
C PHE A 232 -22.41 -17.20 5.55
N ARG A 233 -21.98 -16.58 6.66
CA ARG A 233 -22.44 -16.98 8.01
C ARG A 233 -23.95 -16.80 8.18
N MET A 234 -24.51 -15.73 7.62
CA MET A 234 -25.95 -15.46 7.68
C MET A 234 -26.75 -16.50 6.87
N VAL A 235 -26.26 -16.85 5.67
CA VAL A 235 -26.88 -17.87 4.81
C VAL A 235 -26.83 -19.24 5.49
N ILE A 236 -25.68 -19.67 6.07
CA ILE A 236 -25.60 -20.95 6.79
C ILE A 236 -26.62 -21.02 7.92
N ARG A 237 -26.73 -19.98 8.74
CA ARG A 237 -27.72 -19.93 9.82
C ARG A 237 -29.17 -19.99 9.31
N SER A 238 -29.42 -19.45 8.11
CA SER A 238 -30.73 -19.53 7.47
C SER A 238 -31.02 -20.91 6.93
N VAL A 239 -30.00 -21.59 6.38
CA VAL A 239 -30.04 -22.96 5.89
C VAL A 239 -30.33 -23.95 7.05
N GLU A 240 -29.68 -23.78 8.21
CA GLU A 240 -29.90 -24.60 9.41
C GLU A 240 -31.34 -24.51 9.94
N ARG A 241 -31.99 -23.34 9.79
CA ARG A 241 -33.39 -23.15 10.24
C ARG A 241 -34.44 -23.58 9.23
N GLY A 242 -34.08 -23.58 7.95
CA GLY A 242 -35.00 -23.89 6.86
C GLY A 242 -34.48 -25.04 6.00
N LYS A 243 -35.32 -25.72 5.26
CA LYS A 243 -34.91 -26.77 4.30
C LYS A 243 -34.31 -26.16 2.99
N ARG A 244 -33.65 -24.99 3.10
CA ARG A 244 -33.04 -24.30 1.95
C ARG A 244 -31.60 -24.79 1.77
N ARG A 245 -31.08 -24.78 0.55
CA ARG A 245 -29.71 -25.15 0.24
C ARG A 245 -28.97 -23.94 -0.29
N GLY A 246 -27.77 -23.68 0.21
CA GLY A 246 -26.82 -22.71 -0.33
C GLY A 246 -25.60 -23.44 -0.87
N PHE A 247 -25.02 -22.93 -1.94
CA PHE A 247 -23.81 -23.49 -2.56
C PHE A 247 -22.70 -22.43 -2.51
N LEU A 248 -21.53 -22.88 -2.10
CA LEU A 248 -20.30 -22.12 -2.22
C LEU A 248 -19.55 -22.62 -3.45
N ILE A 249 -19.35 -21.75 -4.42
CA ILE A 249 -18.68 -22.05 -5.68
C ILE A 249 -17.36 -21.28 -5.71
N VAL A 250 -16.30 -21.95 -6.15
CA VAL A 250 -14.99 -21.34 -6.36
C VAL A 250 -14.72 -21.37 -7.86
N CYS A 251 -14.60 -20.18 -8.47
CA CYS A 251 -14.19 -20.03 -9.85
C CYS A 251 -12.71 -19.69 -9.87
N THR A 252 -11.92 -20.42 -10.66
CA THR A 252 -10.48 -20.18 -10.80
C THR A 252 -10.15 -19.91 -12.26
N VAL A 253 -9.49 -18.82 -12.54
CA VAL A 253 -9.04 -18.45 -13.89
C VAL A 253 -7.81 -19.29 -14.25
N ARG A 254 -7.87 -19.97 -15.40
CA ARG A 254 -6.78 -20.79 -15.93
C ARG A 254 -6.55 -20.47 -17.41
N ASP A 255 -5.36 -20.78 -17.90
CA ASP A 255 -5.11 -20.74 -19.34
C ASP A 255 -5.76 -21.93 -20.07
N GLY A 256 -5.75 -21.90 -21.41
CA GLY A 256 -6.32 -23.02 -22.21
C GLY A 256 -5.63 -24.37 -22.04
N LYS A 257 -4.59 -24.48 -21.20
CA LYS A 257 -3.87 -25.70 -20.84
C LYS A 257 -4.04 -26.09 -19.38
N ASP A 258 -4.98 -25.45 -18.69
CA ASP A 258 -5.26 -25.63 -17.26
C ASP A 258 -4.08 -25.23 -16.35
N CYS A 259 -3.22 -24.31 -16.83
CA CYS A 259 -2.11 -23.75 -16.05
C CYS A 259 -2.45 -22.36 -15.52
N PRO A 260 -1.79 -21.89 -14.45
CA PRO A 260 -1.92 -20.51 -14.01
C PRO A 260 -1.55 -19.52 -15.11
N VAL A 261 -2.29 -18.43 -15.23
CA VAL A 261 -1.98 -17.35 -16.18
C VAL A 261 -0.81 -16.54 -15.67
N GLU A 262 0.36 -16.62 -16.33
CA GLU A 262 1.58 -15.93 -15.87
C GLU A 262 1.57 -14.42 -16.17
N ASP A 263 0.83 -13.98 -17.20
CA ASP A 263 0.72 -12.57 -17.58
C ASP A 263 -0.32 -11.87 -16.69
N GLY A 264 0.15 -11.05 -15.75
CA GLY A 264 -0.70 -10.34 -14.80
C GLY A 264 -1.75 -9.42 -15.45
N ARG A 265 -1.47 -8.82 -16.63
CA ARG A 265 -2.46 -7.98 -17.35
C ARG A 265 -3.58 -8.83 -17.92
N LYS A 266 -3.25 -9.96 -18.52
CA LYS A 266 -4.25 -10.88 -19.05
C LYS A 266 -5.07 -11.52 -17.94
N LEU A 267 -4.44 -11.82 -16.82
CA LEU A 267 -5.16 -12.34 -15.65
C LEU A 267 -6.21 -11.35 -15.17
N GLN A 268 -5.85 -10.06 -15.08
CA GLN A 268 -6.77 -9.00 -14.69
C GLN A 268 -7.93 -8.85 -15.69
N GLU A 269 -7.66 -8.87 -16.99
CA GLU A 269 -8.70 -8.81 -18.03
C GLU A 269 -9.67 -9.98 -17.92
N TYR A 270 -9.17 -11.19 -17.67
CA TYR A 270 -10.00 -12.39 -17.52
C TYR A 270 -10.80 -12.36 -16.23
N GLU A 271 -10.22 -11.87 -15.13
CA GLU A 271 -10.92 -11.72 -13.87
C GLU A 271 -12.05 -10.69 -13.97
N ASP A 272 -11.81 -9.53 -14.59
CA ASP A 272 -12.83 -8.50 -14.79
C ASP A 272 -13.96 -9.01 -15.69
N ALA A 273 -13.63 -9.73 -16.76
CA ALA A 273 -14.63 -10.37 -17.62
C ALA A 273 -15.44 -11.44 -16.86
N LEU A 274 -14.80 -12.23 -16.01
CA LEU A 274 -15.47 -13.23 -15.16
C LEU A 274 -16.40 -12.55 -14.15
N CYS A 275 -15.95 -11.46 -13.52
CA CYS A 275 -16.78 -10.66 -12.60
C CYS A 275 -18.03 -10.12 -13.31
N GLU A 276 -17.91 -9.61 -14.53
CA GLU A 276 -19.02 -9.09 -15.32
C GLU A 276 -20.01 -10.21 -15.69
N VAL A 277 -19.52 -11.37 -16.10
CA VAL A 277 -20.34 -12.55 -16.38
C VAL A 277 -21.05 -13.04 -15.12
N VAL A 278 -20.35 -13.17 -14.00
CA VAL A 278 -20.92 -13.56 -12.71
C VAL A 278 -22.02 -12.58 -12.28
N HIS A 279 -21.72 -11.27 -12.38
CA HIS A 279 -22.69 -10.23 -12.03
C HIS A 279 -23.96 -10.32 -12.89
N SER A 280 -23.81 -10.46 -14.21
CA SER A 280 -24.93 -10.42 -15.15
C SER A 280 -25.75 -11.73 -15.20
N THR A 281 -25.13 -12.87 -14.90
CA THR A 281 -25.73 -14.19 -15.05
C THR A 281 -26.43 -14.66 -13.78
N LEU A 282 -25.89 -14.30 -12.62
CA LEU A 282 -26.42 -14.74 -11.33
C LEU A 282 -27.55 -13.82 -10.84
N ARG A 283 -28.30 -14.33 -9.87
CA ARG A 283 -29.50 -13.64 -9.37
C ARG A 283 -29.11 -12.59 -8.32
N ARG A 284 -29.96 -11.60 -8.14
CA ARG A 284 -29.82 -10.53 -7.13
C ARG A 284 -29.63 -11.05 -5.69
N GLY A 285 -30.10 -12.24 -5.37
CA GLY A 285 -29.91 -12.87 -4.05
C GLY A 285 -28.62 -13.62 -3.88
N ASP A 286 -27.83 -13.76 -4.94
CA ASP A 286 -26.52 -14.40 -4.91
C ASP A 286 -25.43 -13.32 -4.61
N VAL A 287 -24.35 -13.76 -3.97
CA VAL A 287 -23.26 -12.86 -3.53
C VAL A 287 -21.95 -13.37 -4.09
N TYR A 288 -21.09 -12.47 -4.56
CA TYR A 288 -19.75 -12.86 -4.99
C TYR A 288 -18.68 -11.89 -4.48
N THR A 289 -17.44 -12.40 -4.43
CA THR A 289 -16.27 -11.63 -4.02
C THR A 289 -15.02 -12.10 -4.73
N LYS A 290 -14.07 -11.21 -4.94
CA LYS A 290 -12.70 -11.60 -5.30
C LYS A 290 -12.04 -12.26 -4.09
N TYR A 291 -11.43 -13.43 -4.27
CA TYR A 291 -10.77 -14.18 -3.21
C TYR A 291 -9.26 -14.24 -3.36
N GLY A 292 -8.78 -14.23 -4.57
CA GLY A 292 -7.37 -14.22 -4.93
C GLY A 292 -7.17 -13.59 -6.30
N PRO A 293 -5.95 -13.51 -6.79
CA PRO A 293 -5.67 -12.91 -8.09
C PRO A 293 -6.29 -13.68 -9.25
N ASP A 294 -6.57 -14.97 -9.06
CA ASP A 294 -7.13 -15.87 -10.05
C ASP A 294 -8.43 -16.53 -9.57
N GLN A 295 -9.01 -16.10 -8.43
CA GLN A 295 -10.14 -16.78 -7.80
C GLN A 295 -11.26 -15.84 -7.39
N ILE A 296 -12.49 -16.25 -7.72
CA ILE A 296 -13.74 -15.62 -7.30
C ILE A 296 -14.54 -16.64 -6.49
N LEU A 297 -15.06 -16.22 -5.35
CA LEU A 297 -16.03 -16.98 -4.57
C LEU A 297 -17.44 -16.51 -4.88
N ILE A 298 -18.35 -17.44 -5.04
CA ILE A 298 -19.76 -17.19 -5.26
C ILE A 298 -20.56 -17.93 -4.20
N LEU A 299 -21.46 -17.23 -3.55
CA LEU A 299 -22.45 -17.79 -2.64
C LEU A 299 -23.81 -17.75 -3.32
N ALA A 300 -24.23 -18.87 -3.85
CA ALA A 300 -25.51 -19.02 -4.52
C ALA A 300 -26.59 -19.50 -3.54
N ASN A 301 -27.63 -18.69 -3.39
CA ASN A 301 -28.78 -18.95 -2.54
C ASN A 301 -29.87 -19.69 -3.29
N GLU A 302 -30.41 -20.74 -2.68
CA GLU A 302 -31.59 -21.48 -3.19
C GLU A 302 -31.39 -22.11 -4.59
N LEU A 303 -30.16 -22.42 -4.99
CA LEU A 303 -29.91 -23.19 -6.19
C LEU A 303 -30.34 -24.67 -5.98
N ARG A 304 -30.95 -25.23 -7.01
CA ARG A 304 -31.19 -26.66 -7.09
C ARG A 304 -29.92 -27.34 -7.58
N GLU A 305 -29.62 -28.52 -7.06
CA GLU A 305 -28.41 -29.30 -7.37
C GLU A 305 -28.26 -29.60 -8.88
N ASP A 306 -29.40 -29.74 -9.58
CA ASP A 306 -29.47 -29.92 -11.04
C ASP A 306 -29.10 -28.67 -11.85
N LYS A 307 -29.10 -27.49 -11.22
CA LYS A 307 -28.72 -26.18 -11.84
C LYS A 307 -27.28 -25.74 -11.53
N CYS A 308 -26.58 -26.42 -10.63
CA CYS A 308 -25.15 -26.11 -10.37
C CYS A 308 -24.28 -26.36 -11.61
N ARG A 309 -24.63 -27.32 -12.47
CA ARG A 309 -23.95 -27.61 -13.75
C ARG A 309 -24.09 -26.51 -14.81
N LEU A 310 -24.94 -25.51 -14.59
CA LEU A 310 -25.08 -24.33 -15.49
C LEU A 310 -24.14 -23.20 -15.14
N VAL A 311 -23.39 -23.31 -14.05
CA VAL A 311 -22.43 -22.33 -13.57
C VAL A 311 -20.98 -22.82 -13.79
N GLU A 312 -20.80 -24.11 -14.13
CA GLU A 312 -19.55 -24.68 -14.63
C GLU A 312 -19.41 -24.44 -16.15
#